data_0726cbbea369ced814467ffe1c9d08e7
#
_entry.id   0726cbbea369ced814467ffe1c9d08e7
#
_cell.length_a   1.000
_cell.length_b   1.000
_cell.length_c   1.000
_cell.angle_alpha   90.00
_cell.angle_beta   90.00
_cell.angle_gamma   90.00
#
_symmetry.space_group_name_H-M   'P 1'
#
loop_
_entity.id
_entity.type
_entity.pdbx_description
1 polymer ?
#
loop_
_entity_poly.entity_id
_entity_poly.type
_entity_poly.pdbx_seq_one_letter_code
_entity_poly.pdbx_strand_id
1 'polypeptide(L)'
;MSIDRRSVLRGAAGVSAAGLLSYAGMAPAGARARARTTATADWMASQADSTALTRLTIPGTHDSGARFGGLWVQCQSWTIAQQLAAGIRFLDIRCRVTGGSYAIHHGAFFQNLMFGDVLIACRDFLAAHPSETVLMRVKQEYSEVGDAEFRAVFDDYLDRRGWRSLFHIGDSWPALGAARGKVVLMADNGGLPGGIRWGDSNLFAIQDDYNAEPFGKWPKVRDHFRRAAASPGPQYINFVSTAAGLPPDWNADRLNPQTRDFLNSGEAAGLTGLGIVPMDFPDAVSGLLGAVLAHNPAR
;
A
#
# COMPACT_ATOMS: atom_id res chain seq x y z
N MET A 1 -8.23 51.18 -50.68
CA MET A 1 -9.01 52.24 -50.01
C MET A 1 -8.95 51.93 -48.53
N SER A 2 -8.04 52.32 -47.78
CA SER A 2 -7.57 53.59 -47.21
C SER A 2 -8.62 54.41 -46.51
N ILE A 3 -8.19 54.80 -45.29
CA ILE A 3 -8.65 55.90 -44.42
C ILE A 3 -9.41 55.41 -43.18
N ASP A 4 -9.06 55.80 -42.05
CA ASP A 4 -8.10 56.50 -41.21
C ASP A 4 -8.82 56.99 -39.93
N ARG A 5 -8.16 56.76 -38.82
CA ARG A 5 -7.88 57.62 -37.65
C ARG A 5 -8.90 58.56 -36.99
N ARG A 6 -8.85 58.46 -35.65
CA ARG A 6 -8.87 59.57 -34.64
C ARG A 6 -10.23 60.13 -34.31
N SER A 7 -10.58 60.40 -33.15
CA SER A 7 -10.12 60.85 -31.83
C SER A 7 -11.44 61.23 -31.07
N VAL A 8 -11.57 61.44 -29.83
CA VAL A 8 -11.00 62.29 -28.79
C VAL A 8 -11.85 62.17 -27.51
N LEU A 9 -11.20 62.00 -26.42
CA LEU A 9 -11.32 62.50 -25.07
C LEU A 9 -12.54 63.22 -24.53
N ARG A 10 -12.84 62.96 -23.25
CA ARG A 10 -13.31 63.71 -22.08
C ARG A 10 -14.64 63.19 -21.56
N GLY A 11 -14.85 62.90 -20.30
CA GLY A 11 -14.22 63.20 -19.02
C GLY A 11 -15.31 63.05 -17.97
N ALA A 12 -14.99 62.66 -16.81
CA ALA A 12 -15.49 63.19 -15.55
C ALA A 12 -15.42 62.15 -14.42
N ALA A 13 -14.89 62.59 -13.32
CA ALA A 13 -14.65 61.85 -12.10
C ALA A 13 -15.95 61.57 -11.34
N GLY A 14 -15.97 60.40 -10.68
CA GLY A 14 -16.92 60.07 -9.64
C GLY A 14 -16.24 59.15 -8.63
N VAL A 15 -15.91 59.70 -7.46
CA VAL A 15 -15.37 59.00 -6.30
C VAL A 15 -16.48 58.17 -5.69
N SER A 16 -16.25 56.89 -5.43
CA SER A 16 -17.05 56.13 -4.47
C SER A 16 -16.21 55.00 -3.84
N ALA A 17 -16.27 55.01 -2.56
CA ALA A 17 -15.71 54.24 -1.49
C ALA A 17 -15.19 52.81 -1.74
N ALA A 18 -14.07 52.57 -1.11
CA ALA A 18 -13.40 51.30 -0.91
C ALA A 18 -14.28 50.25 -0.18
N GLY A 19 -14.49 49.12 -0.83
CA GLY A 19 -14.84 47.88 -0.21
C GLY A 19 -13.64 46.94 -0.30
N LEU A 20 -12.85 46.81 0.76
CA LEU A 20 -11.80 45.81 0.91
C LEU A 20 -12.48 44.44 1.07
N LEU A 21 -12.73 43.76 -0.03
CA LEU A 21 -13.01 42.34 -0.02
C LEU A 21 -11.67 41.61 0.17
N SER A 22 -11.46 41.08 1.38
CA SER A 22 -10.37 40.18 1.70
C SER A 22 -10.47 38.95 0.81
N TYR A 23 -9.65 38.87 -0.22
CA TYR A 23 -9.38 37.62 -0.96
C TYR A 23 -8.68 36.67 0.00
N ALA A 24 -9.42 35.80 0.67
CA ALA A 24 -8.87 34.61 1.29
C ALA A 24 -8.28 33.79 0.15
N GLY A 25 -6.95 33.77 0.07
CA GLY A 25 -6.19 33.07 -0.96
C GLY A 25 -6.55 31.60 -0.99
N MET A 26 -7.28 31.16 -2.00
CA MET A 26 -7.40 29.75 -2.33
C MET A 26 -6.03 29.31 -2.81
N ALA A 27 -5.34 28.52 -1.98
CA ALA A 27 -4.13 27.83 -2.41
C ALA A 27 -4.46 26.98 -3.65
N PRO A 28 -3.58 26.96 -4.68
CA PRO A 28 -3.83 26.21 -5.89
C PRO A 28 -4.05 24.73 -5.56
N ALA A 29 -5.03 24.09 -6.20
CA ALA A 29 -5.43 22.71 -5.96
C ALA A 29 -4.24 21.70 -5.99
N GLY A 30 -3.21 21.99 -6.79
CA GLY A 30 -1.98 21.22 -6.85
C GLY A 30 -1.12 21.28 -5.58
N ALA A 31 -1.12 22.39 -4.83
CA ALA A 31 -0.39 22.51 -3.56
C ALA A 31 -1.07 21.69 -2.44
N ARG A 32 -2.41 21.63 -2.44
CA ARG A 32 -3.19 20.80 -1.49
C ARG A 32 -3.03 19.31 -1.76
N ALA A 33 -2.99 18.89 -3.03
CA ALA A 33 -2.77 17.50 -3.40
C ALA A 33 -1.35 17.05 -3.00
N ARG A 34 -0.33 17.89 -3.20
CA ARG A 34 1.06 17.61 -2.84
C ARG A 34 1.28 17.55 -1.33
N ALA A 35 0.65 18.43 -0.55
CA ALA A 35 0.71 18.38 0.92
C ALA A 35 0.02 17.12 1.50
N ARG A 36 -1.08 16.67 0.90
CA ARG A 36 -1.78 15.43 1.31
C ARG A 36 -0.98 14.18 0.99
N THR A 37 -0.31 14.12 -0.17
CA THR A 37 0.58 13.00 -0.52
C THR A 37 1.80 12.91 0.39
N THR A 38 2.38 14.03 0.79
CA THR A 38 3.52 14.05 1.71
C THR A 38 3.11 13.56 3.11
N ALA A 39 1.93 13.95 3.60
CA ALA A 39 1.43 13.51 4.91
C ALA A 39 1.15 11.99 4.96
N THR A 40 0.74 11.36 3.85
CA THR A 40 0.53 9.90 3.79
C THR A 40 1.83 9.13 3.57
N ALA A 41 2.84 9.73 2.94
CA ALA A 41 4.13 9.10 2.72
C ALA A 41 4.95 8.92 4.01
N ASP A 42 4.68 9.69 5.07
CA ASP A 42 5.40 9.66 6.36
C ASP A 42 4.47 9.32 7.53
N TRP A 43 3.42 8.54 7.30
CA TRP A 43 2.41 8.32 8.33
C TRP A 43 2.92 7.58 9.56
N MET A 44 3.94 6.71 9.42
CA MET A 44 4.55 6.01 10.55
C MET A 44 5.39 6.94 11.44
N ALA A 45 5.78 8.13 10.96
CA ALA A 45 6.47 9.13 11.78
C ALA A 45 5.65 9.57 13.00
N SER A 46 4.32 9.45 12.93
CA SER A 46 3.42 9.73 14.05
C SER A 46 3.37 8.61 15.10
N GLN A 47 3.92 7.44 14.84
CA GLN A 47 3.88 6.30 15.74
C GLN A 47 5.17 6.21 16.58
N ALA A 48 5.04 5.79 17.84
CA ALA A 48 6.21 5.62 18.72
C ALA A 48 7.09 4.44 18.27
N ASP A 49 8.39 4.53 18.49
CA ASP A 49 9.34 3.45 18.17
C ASP A 49 9.06 2.15 18.91
N SER A 50 8.47 2.22 20.11
CA SER A 50 8.05 1.06 20.90
C SER A 50 6.77 0.39 20.39
N THR A 51 6.08 0.98 19.42
CA THR A 51 4.84 0.41 18.88
C THR A 51 5.12 -0.91 18.19
N ALA A 52 4.44 -1.99 18.61
CA ALA A 52 4.52 -3.26 17.93
C ALA A 52 3.85 -3.15 16.53
N LEU A 53 4.51 -3.66 15.50
CA LEU A 53 3.95 -3.64 14.13
C LEU A 53 2.59 -4.31 14.06
N THR A 54 2.36 -5.34 14.89
CA THR A 54 1.09 -6.07 14.99
C THR A 54 -0.06 -5.23 15.55
N ARG A 55 0.22 -4.04 16.09
CA ARG A 55 -0.77 -3.10 16.63
C ARG A 55 -1.15 -1.98 15.67
N LEU A 56 -0.53 -1.96 14.51
CA LEU A 56 -0.82 -0.95 13.48
C LEU A 56 -1.93 -1.40 12.52
N THR A 57 -2.60 -0.42 11.94
CA THR A 57 -3.46 -0.61 10.77
C THR A 57 -2.67 -0.20 9.54
N ILE A 58 -2.30 -1.18 8.72
CA ILE A 58 -1.31 -1.02 7.66
C ILE A 58 -1.97 -1.20 6.30
N PRO A 59 -2.11 -0.15 5.49
CA PRO A 59 -2.58 -0.30 4.12
C PRO A 59 -1.61 -1.17 3.32
N GLY A 60 -2.15 -2.09 2.55
CA GLY A 60 -1.40 -3.00 1.70
C GLY A 60 -2.04 -3.19 0.33
N THR A 61 -1.29 -3.83 -0.57
CA THR A 61 -1.80 -4.27 -1.87
C THR A 61 -1.68 -5.78 -2.02
N HIS A 62 -2.70 -6.40 -2.57
CA HIS A 62 -2.67 -7.80 -3.02
C HIS A 62 -1.95 -7.83 -4.36
N ASP A 63 -1.12 -8.86 -4.57
CA ASP A 63 -0.32 -9.01 -5.79
C ASP A 63 0.24 -7.67 -6.29
N SER A 64 1.08 -7.06 -5.47
CA SER A 64 1.47 -5.64 -5.58
C SER A 64 2.13 -5.27 -6.90
N GLY A 65 2.73 -6.25 -7.59
CA GLY A 65 3.35 -6.07 -8.91
C GLY A 65 2.39 -6.28 -10.09
N ALA A 66 1.18 -6.81 -9.89
CA ALA A 66 0.28 -7.24 -10.95
C ALA A 66 -0.41 -6.08 -11.67
N ARG A 67 0.30 -5.50 -12.64
CA ARG A 67 -0.15 -4.33 -13.42
C ARG A 67 -0.45 -4.66 -14.89
N PHE A 68 -0.11 -5.85 -15.34
CA PHE A 68 -0.22 -6.27 -16.74
C PHE A 68 -0.90 -7.63 -16.82
N GLY A 69 -1.43 -7.95 -18.01
CA GLY A 69 -2.08 -9.25 -18.26
C GLY A 69 -3.59 -9.16 -18.51
N GLY A 70 -4.14 -7.92 -18.54
CA GLY A 70 -5.54 -7.66 -18.87
C GLY A 70 -6.49 -7.87 -17.67
N LEU A 71 -7.77 -7.78 -17.97
CA LEU A 71 -8.88 -7.68 -17.03
C LEU A 71 -8.89 -8.72 -15.90
N TRP A 72 -8.48 -9.96 -16.21
CA TRP A 72 -8.52 -11.10 -15.27
C TRP A 72 -7.23 -11.26 -14.44
N VAL A 73 -6.20 -10.47 -14.74
CA VAL A 73 -4.86 -10.61 -14.15
C VAL A 73 -4.44 -9.36 -13.39
N GLN A 74 -4.79 -8.19 -13.91
CA GLN A 74 -4.38 -6.92 -13.31
C GLN A 74 -5.08 -6.71 -11.97
N CYS A 75 -4.27 -6.50 -10.92
CA CYS A 75 -4.72 -6.20 -9.56
C CYS A 75 -4.39 -4.77 -9.13
N GLN A 76 -3.46 -4.10 -9.82
CA GLN A 76 -2.97 -2.77 -9.45
C GLN A 76 -2.83 -1.86 -10.68
N SER A 77 -3.15 -0.57 -10.50
CA SER A 77 -2.84 0.49 -11.47
C SER A 77 -1.50 1.17 -11.15
N TRP A 78 -1.18 1.33 -9.87
CA TRP A 78 0.00 2.01 -9.38
C TRP A 78 1.28 1.16 -9.46
N THR A 79 2.41 1.79 -9.80
CA THR A 79 3.74 1.22 -9.61
C THR A 79 4.04 1.05 -8.12
N ILE A 80 5.02 0.21 -7.77
CA ILE A 80 5.48 0.05 -6.38
C ILE A 80 5.82 1.41 -5.75
N ALA A 81 6.55 2.28 -6.46
CA ALA A 81 6.89 3.61 -5.97
C ALA A 81 5.66 4.49 -5.69
N GLN A 82 4.64 4.44 -6.56
CA GLN A 82 3.38 5.17 -6.36
C GLN A 82 2.58 4.61 -5.17
N GLN A 83 2.55 3.30 -5.00
CA GLN A 83 1.92 2.64 -3.85
C GLN A 83 2.56 3.10 -2.54
N LEU A 84 3.89 3.10 -2.44
CA LEU A 84 4.62 3.55 -1.25
C LEU A 84 4.38 5.04 -0.96
N ALA A 85 4.44 5.89 -1.99
CA ALA A 85 4.17 7.32 -1.86
C ALA A 85 2.72 7.61 -1.41
N ALA A 86 1.76 6.76 -1.78
CA ALA A 86 0.36 6.86 -1.38
C ALA A 86 0.08 6.39 0.07
N GLY A 87 1.05 5.74 0.74
CA GLY A 87 0.91 5.27 2.12
C GLY A 87 0.84 3.74 2.27
N ILE A 88 0.91 2.98 1.19
CA ILE A 88 0.99 1.52 1.25
C ILE A 88 2.30 1.11 1.93
N ARG A 89 2.22 0.16 2.87
CA ARG A 89 3.39 -0.39 3.58
C ARG A 89 3.43 -1.91 3.63
N PHE A 90 2.44 -2.59 3.07
CA PHE A 90 2.52 -4.02 2.83
C PHE A 90 2.50 -4.29 1.33
N LEU A 91 3.49 -5.07 0.88
CA LEU A 91 3.64 -5.52 -0.49
C LEU A 91 3.56 -7.04 -0.56
N ASP A 92 2.63 -7.57 -1.35
CA ASP A 92 2.50 -8.99 -1.70
C ASP A 92 3.28 -9.24 -3.00
N ILE A 93 4.54 -9.68 -2.86
CA ILE A 93 5.47 -9.84 -3.98
C ILE A 93 5.57 -11.31 -4.38
N ARG A 94 5.18 -11.60 -5.62
CA ARG A 94 5.12 -12.94 -6.17
C ARG A 94 6.20 -13.15 -7.23
N CYS A 95 7.08 -14.10 -6.94
CA CYS A 95 8.35 -14.30 -7.62
C CYS A 95 8.37 -15.61 -8.40
N ARG A 96 8.62 -15.54 -9.70
CA ARG A 96 9.02 -16.68 -10.52
C ARG A 96 10.53 -16.71 -10.64
N VAL A 97 11.14 -17.86 -10.37
CA VAL A 97 12.58 -18.07 -10.66
C VAL A 97 12.77 -18.17 -12.17
N THR A 98 13.66 -17.34 -12.71
CA THR A 98 14.03 -17.36 -14.13
C THR A 98 15.44 -16.79 -14.30
N GLY A 99 16.33 -17.54 -14.98
CA GLY A 99 17.69 -17.09 -15.28
C GLY A 99 18.50 -16.61 -14.06
N GLY A 100 18.35 -17.28 -12.90
CA GLY A 100 19.04 -16.91 -11.66
C GLY A 100 18.53 -15.58 -11.05
N SER A 101 17.31 -15.18 -11.36
CA SER A 101 16.67 -13.98 -10.85
C SER A 101 15.19 -14.26 -10.54
N TYR A 102 14.55 -13.34 -9.81
CA TYR A 102 13.11 -13.36 -9.61
C TYR A 102 12.43 -12.37 -10.57
N ALA A 103 11.59 -12.89 -11.47
CA ALA A 103 10.63 -12.12 -12.24
C ALA A 103 9.31 -12.04 -11.48
N ILE A 104 8.64 -10.90 -11.49
CA ILE A 104 7.35 -10.73 -10.84
C ILE A 104 6.26 -11.27 -11.76
N HIS A 105 5.45 -12.16 -11.21
CA HIS A 105 4.40 -12.86 -11.95
C HIS A 105 3.06 -12.81 -11.19
N HIS A 106 1.96 -12.82 -11.96
CA HIS A 106 0.65 -13.24 -11.50
C HIS A 106 0.25 -14.46 -12.34
N GLY A 107 0.30 -15.65 -11.76
CA GLY A 107 0.19 -16.90 -12.49
C GLY A 107 1.21 -16.94 -13.65
N ALA A 108 0.75 -17.22 -14.86
CA ALA A 108 1.59 -17.30 -16.05
C ALA A 108 2.08 -15.93 -16.60
N PHE A 109 1.50 -14.81 -16.12
CA PHE A 109 1.73 -13.49 -16.72
C PHE A 109 2.89 -12.77 -16.05
N PHE A 110 3.96 -12.54 -16.81
CA PHE A 110 5.06 -11.68 -16.40
C PHE A 110 4.60 -10.23 -16.29
N GLN A 111 4.94 -9.59 -15.19
CA GLN A 111 4.46 -8.25 -14.84
C GLN A 111 5.39 -7.12 -15.32
N ASN A 112 6.28 -7.39 -16.29
CA ASN A 112 7.28 -6.43 -16.78
C ASN A 112 8.07 -5.77 -15.63
N LEU A 113 8.35 -6.54 -14.59
CA LEU A 113 8.97 -6.09 -13.36
C LEU A 113 9.84 -7.22 -12.81
N MET A 114 11.06 -6.89 -12.42
CA MET A 114 11.95 -7.82 -11.72
C MET A 114 11.99 -7.47 -10.22
N PHE A 115 12.35 -8.44 -9.39
CA PHE A 115 12.47 -8.23 -7.94
C PHE A 115 13.48 -7.11 -7.60
N GLY A 116 14.55 -6.98 -8.38
CA GLY A 116 15.49 -5.87 -8.23
C GLY A 116 14.85 -4.50 -8.36
N ASP A 117 13.88 -4.34 -9.28
CA ASP A 117 13.16 -3.07 -9.46
C ASP A 117 12.27 -2.75 -8.25
N VAL A 118 11.66 -3.80 -7.65
CA VAL A 118 10.90 -3.67 -6.39
C VAL A 118 11.82 -3.20 -5.27
N LEU A 119 13.01 -3.80 -5.15
CA LEU A 119 13.99 -3.44 -4.11
C LEU A 119 14.51 -2.01 -4.30
N ILE A 120 14.75 -1.56 -5.55
CA ILE A 120 15.12 -0.18 -5.86
C ILE A 120 14.02 0.78 -5.38
N ALA A 121 12.75 0.51 -5.70
CA ALA A 121 11.64 1.35 -5.27
C ALA A 121 11.53 1.43 -3.74
N CYS A 122 11.70 0.31 -3.04
CA CYS A 122 11.70 0.28 -1.57
C CYS A 122 12.89 1.05 -0.98
N ARG A 123 14.10 0.85 -1.51
CA ARG A 123 15.30 1.56 -1.05
C ARG A 123 15.17 3.07 -1.20
N ASP A 124 14.77 3.52 -2.38
CA ASP A 124 14.67 4.95 -2.69
C ASP A 124 13.58 5.62 -1.84
N PHE A 125 12.46 4.92 -1.64
CA PHE A 125 11.40 5.36 -0.74
C PHE A 125 11.91 5.46 0.71
N LEU A 126 12.50 4.40 1.26
CA LEU A 126 12.95 4.37 2.66
C LEU A 126 14.12 5.34 2.93
N ALA A 127 14.95 5.61 1.94
CA ALA A 127 15.99 6.64 2.03
C ALA A 127 15.40 8.06 2.12
N ALA A 128 14.31 8.32 1.41
CA ALA A 128 13.60 9.60 1.46
C ALA A 128 12.68 9.73 2.70
N HIS A 129 12.22 8.62 3.25
CA HIS A 129 11.24 8.51 4.34
C HIS A 129 11.77 7.58 5.45
N PRO A 130 12.81 7.95 6.20
CA PRO A 130 13.50 7.07 7.15
C PRO A 130 12.67 6.68 8.37
N SER A 131 11.56 7.36 8.62
CA SER A 131 10.58 6.98 9.66
C SER A 131 9.77 5.75 9.32
N GLU A 132 9.75 5.35 8.05
CA GLU A 132 8.87 4.32 7.52
C GLU A 132 9.53 2.93 7.53
N THR A 133 8.71 1.89 7.43
CA THR A 133 9.12 0.52 7.13
C THR A 133 8.20 -0.07 6.08
N VAL A 134 8.67 -1.05 5.33
CA VAL A 134 7.87 -1.80 4.36
C VAL A 134 7.81 -3.26 4.80
N LEU A 135 6.63 -3.84 4.88
CA LEU A 135 6.42 -5.25 5.13
C LEU A 135 6.28 -5.95 3.77
N MET A 136 7.11 -6.93 3.50
CA MET A 136 7.14 -7.58 2.19
C MET A 136 6.93 -9.08 2.33
N ARG A 137 5.80 -9.58 1.87
CA ARG A 137 5.62 -11.01 1.61
C ARG A 137 6.36 -11.37 0.34
N VAL A 138 7.21 -12.39 0.41
CA VAL A 138 7.88 -12.98 -0.76
C VAL A 138 7.39 -14.40 -0.93
N LYS A 139 6.71 -14.65 -2.05
CA LYS A 139 6.07 -15.92 -2.40
C LYS A 139 6.57 -16.41 -3.75
N GLN A 140 6.79 -17.73 -3.89
CA GLN A 140 7.01 -18.32 -5.21
C GLN A 140 5.70 -18.36 -6.01
N GLU A 141 5.77 -17.97 -7.28
CA GLU A 141 4.63 -17.97 -8.20
C GLU A 141 5.04 -18.53 -9.55
N TYR A 142 4.20 -19.40 -10.11
CA TYR A 142 4.34 -19.97 -11.46
C TYR A 142 5.72 -20.59 -11.76
N SER A 143 6.44 -21.02 -10.77
CA SER A 143 7.62 -21.90 -10.87
C SER A 143 7.53 -22.96 -9.78
N GLU A 144 8.09 -24.11 -10.03
CA GLU A 144 8.10 -25.24 -9.12
C GLU A 144 9.54 -25.63 -8.75
N VAL A 145 10.43 -24.64 -8.68
CA VAL A 145 11.79 -24.90 -8.23
C VAL A 145 11.78 -25.27 -6.74
N GLY A 146 12.67 -26.15 -6.35
CA GLY A 146 12.81 -26.56 -4.96
C GLY A 146 13.33 -25.42 -4.08
N ASP A 147 13.12 -25.56 -2.77
CA ASP A 147 13.51 -24.57 -1.75
C ASP A 147 14.99 -24.15 -1.87
N ALA A 148 15.89 -25.09 -2.17
CA ALA A 148 17.32 -24.81 -2.31
C ALA A 148 17.63 -23.87 -3.49
N GLU A 149 16.96 -24.03 -4.63
CA GLU A 149 17.13 -23.16 -5.79
C GLU A 149 16.50 -21.79 -5.54
N PHE A 150 15.29 -21.76 -4.98
CA PHE A 150 14.65 -20.51 -4.59
C PHE A 150 15.54 -19.75 -3.59
N ARG A 151 16.09 -20.45 -2.60
CA ARG A 151 17.04 -19.92 -1.63
C ARG A 151 18.28 -19.31 -2.29
N ALA A 152 18.92 -20.04 -3.19
CA ALA A 152 20.14 -19.58 -3.84
C ALA A 152 19.94 -18.25 -4.59
N VAL A 153 18.79 -18.08 -5.23
CA VAL A 153 18.44 -16.82 -5.90
C VAL A 153 18.26 -15.69 -4.87
N PHE A 154 17.59 -15.94 -3.75
CA PHE A 154 17.40 -14.90 -2.73
C PHE A 154 18.72 -14.51 -2.05
N ASP A 155 19.57 -15.48 -1.72
CA ASP A 155 20.89 -15.24 -1.17
C ASP A 155 21.78 -14.44 -2.15
N ASP A 156 21.64 -14.68 -3.46
CA ASP A 156 22.31 -13.87 -4.48
C ASP A 156 21.87 -12.40 -4.42
N TYR A 157 20.58 -12.12 -4.25
CA TYR A 157 20.10 -10.76 -4.02
C TYR A 157 20.70 -10.17 -2.74
N LEU A 158 20.69 -10.90 -1.66
CA LEU A 158 21.19 -10.39 -0.38
C LEU A 158 22.69 -10.08 -0.43
N ASP A 159 23.49 -11.01 -0.90
CA ASP A 159 24.95 -11.01 -0.72
C ASP A 159 25.69 -10.46 -1.93
N ARG A 160 25.46 -11.01 -3.11
CA ARG A 160 26.21 -10.60 -4.31
C ARG A 160 25.71 -9.30 -4.91
N ARG A 161 24.38 -9.07 -4.88
CA ARG A 161 23.78 -7.81 -5.36
C ARG A 161 23.66 -6.76 -4.26
N GLY A 162 24.04 -7.08 -3.01
CA GLY A 162 24.24 -6.10 -1.94
C GLY A 162 22.95 -5.61 -1.25
N TRP A 163 21.85 -6.36 -1.32
CA TRP A 163 20.57 -5.91 -0.75
C TRP A 163 20.36 -6.26 0.72
N ARG A 164 21.29 -6.99 1.36
CA ARG A 164 21.13 -7.46 2.74
C ARG A 164 20.84 -6.33 3.72
N SER A 165 21.50 -5.18 3.57
CA SER A 165 21.30 -4.03 4.46
C SER A 165 19.91 -3.39 4.38
N LEU A 166 19.15 -3.63 3.29
CA LEU A 166 17.79 -3.15 3.13
C LEU A 166 16.80 -3.96 3.98
N PHE A 167 17.11 -5.22 4.27
CA PHE A 167 16.18 -6.12 4.93
C PHE A 167 16.33 -6.15 6.45
N HIS A 168 15.20 -6.30 7.13
CA HIS A 168 15.09 -6.88 8.46
C HIS A 168 14.65 -8.33 8.30
N ILE A 169 15.56 -9.26 8.60
CA ILE A 169 15.33 -10.72 8.51
C ILE A 169 15.36 -11.26 9.94
N GLY A 170 14.21 -11.55 10.49
CA GLY A 170 14.00 -12.09 11.83
C GLY A 170 12.78 -13.00 11.83
N ASP A 171 12.67 -13.88 12.80
CA ASP A 171 11.60 -14.88 12.94
C ASP A 171 10.41 -14.40 13.77
N SER A 172 10.50 -13.19 14.27
CA SER A 172 9.48 -12.56 15.12
C SER A 172 9.21 -11.12 14.72
N TRP A 173 8.05 -10.60 15.11
CA TRP A 173 7.65 -9.24 14.79
C TRP A 173 8.51 -8.22 15.55
N PRO A 174 9.22 -7.32 14.87
CA PRO A 174 9.96 -6.25 15.53
C PRO A 174 9.00 -5.14 16.01
N ALA A 175 9.47 -4.36 16.98
CA ALA A 175 8.90 -3.04 17.22
C ALA A 175 9.22 -2.12 16.03
N LEU A 176 8.38 -1.09 15.82
CA LEU A 176 8.50 -0.15 14.69
C LEU A 176 9.90 0.48 14.61
N GLY A 177 10.47 0.91 15.75
CA GLY A 177 11.80 1.51 15.77
C GLY A 177 12.91 0.63 15.24
N ALA A 178 12.83 -0.70 15.47
CA ALA A 178 13.79 -1.67 14.93
C ALA A 178 13.59 -1.95 13.43
N ALA A 179 12.40 -1.66 12.92
CA ALA A 179 12.04 -1.87 11.52
C ALA A 179 12.22 -0.63 10.62
N ARG A 180 12.30 0.58 11.21
CA ARG A 180 12.43 1.82 10.42
C ARG A 180 13.60 1.78 9.45
N GLY A 181 13.36 2.27 8.24
CA GLY A 181 14.33 2.26 7.14
C GLY A 181 14.61 0.89 6.55
N LYS A 182 13.83 -0.16 6.91
CA LYS A 182 14.01 -1.54 6.46
C LYS A 182 12.77 -2.10 5.79
N VAL A 183 13.00 -3.14 4.99
CA VAL A 183 11.99 -4.06 4.49
C VAL A 183 11.94 -5.26 5.44
N VAL A 184 10.84 -5.46 6.14
CA VAL A 184 10.59 -6.62 7.00
C VAL A 184 10.19 -7.80 6.13
N LEU A 185 10.99 -8.86 6.12
CA LEU A 185 10.74 -10.04 5.30
C LEU A 185 9.65 -10.92 5.93
N MET A 186 8.58 -11.17 5.19
CA MET A 186 7.55 -12.16 5.47
C MET A 186 7.74 -13.33 4.50
N ALA A 187 8.21 -14.45 5.03
CA ALA A 187 8.71 -15.57 4.23
C ALA A 187 7.59 -16.55 3.87
N ASP A 188 7.11 -16.52 2.65
CA ASP A 188 6.10 -17.44 2.11
C ASP A 188 6.70 -18.41 1.08
N ASN A 189 7.86 -18.95 1.42
CA ASN A 189 8.52 -20.06 0.74
C ASN A 189 9.51 -20.72 1.71
N GLY A 190 9.58 -22.04 1.68
CA GLY A 190 10.45 -22.83 2.58
C GLY A 190 11.93 -22.54 2.42
N GLY A 191 12.36 -22.09 1.24
CA GLY A 191 13.76 -21.76 0.93
C GLY A 191 14.22 -20.40 1.46
N LEU A 192 13.34 -19.50 1.92
CA LEU A 192 13.79 -18.18 2.37
C LEU A 192 14.60 -18.27 3.67
N PRO A 193 15.71 -17.48 3.79
CA PRO A 193 16.65 -17.57 4.90
C PRO A 193 16.16 -16.83 6.15
N GLY A 194 15.29 -17.45 6.92
CA GLY A 194 14.62 -16.77 8.03
C GLY A 194 13.46 -15.90 7.52
N GLY A 195 13.17 -14.80 8.23
CA GLY A 195 11.97 -14.01 8.01
C GLY A 195 10.79 -14.52 8.81
N ILE A 196 9.77 -13.66 8.94
CA ILE A 196 8.54 -14.02 9.65
C ILE A 196 7.79 -15.05 8.79
N ARG A 197 7.65 -16.27 9.30
CA ARG A 197 7.09 -17.39 8.54
C ARG A 197 5.62 -17.16 8.25
N TRP A 198 5.29 -16.95 6.98
CA TRP A 198 3.91 -16.75 6.52
C TRP A 198 3.06 -17.99 6.84
N GLY A 199 1.84 -17.74 7.32
CA GLY A 199 0.88 -18.79 7.65
C GLY A 199 1.12 -19.51 8.99
N ASP A 200 2.17 -19.17 9.73
CA ASP A 200 2.31 -19.66 11.11
C ASP A 200 1.22 -19.03 11.99
N SER A 201 0.33 -19.87 12.51
CA SER A 201 -0.82 -19.44 13.31
C SER A 201 -0.46 -18.78 14.65
N ASN A 202 0.78 -18.92 15.11
CA ASN A 202 1.26 -18.18 16.29
C ASN A 202 1.66 -16.75 15.94
N LEU A 203 2.02 -16.50 14.67
CA LEU A 203 2.48 -15.22 14.18
C LEU A 203 1.40 -14.45 13.41
N PHE A 204 0.43 -15.16 12.82
CA PHE A 204 -0.57 -14.58 11.92
C PHE A 204 -1.99 -15.07 12.20
N ALA A 205 -2.94 -14.15 12.01
CA ALA A 205 -4.36 -14.44 11.82
C ALA A 205 -4.78 -13.91 10.45
N ILE A 206 -4.86 -14.80 9.45
CA ILE A 206 -5.08 -14.42 8.06
C ILE A 206 -6.53 -14.70 7.64
N GLN A 207 -7.22 -13.71 7.11
CA GLN A 207 -8.44 -13.84 6.33
C GLN A 207 -8.08 -13.67 4.86
N ASP A 208 -8.13 -14.76 4.11
CA ASP A 208 -7.89 -14.78 2.66
C ASP A 208 -8.85 -15.76 1.99
N ASP A 209 -10.17 -15.53 2.16
CA ASP A 209 -11.17 -16.30 1.42
C ASP A 209 -11.32 -15.71 0.01
N TYR A 210 -10.37 -16.05 -0.85
CA TYR A 210 -10.30 -15.54 -2.21
C TYR A 210 -11.33 -16.16 -3.17
N ASN A 211 -12.04 -17.20 -2.74
CA ASN A 211 -13.12 -17.83 -3.52
C ASN A 211 -14.51 -17.28 -3.19
N ALA A 212 -14.63 -16.44 -2.16
CA ALA A 212 -15.88 -15.82 -1.80
C ALA A 212 -16.20 -14.66 -2.76
N GLU A 213 -17.39 -14.69 -3.36
CA GLU A 213 -17.91 -13.53 -4.09
C GLU A 213 -18.03 -12.29 -3.18
N PRO A 214 -18.10 -11.06 -3.71
CA PRO A 214 -18.07 -9.85 -2.89
C PRO A 214 -19.12 -9.79 -1.79
N PHE A 215 -20.34 -10.28 -2.04
CA PHE A 215 -21.41 -10.31 -1.04
C PHE A 215 -21.07 -11.23 0.15
N GLY A 216 -20.51 -12.40 -0.11
CA GLY A 216 -20.06 -13.34 0.92
C GLY A 216 -18.70 -12.98 1.52
N LYS A 217 -17.85 -12.25 0.78
CA LYS A 217 -16.54 -11.78 1.23
C LYS A 217 -16.66 -10.67 2.26
N TRP A 218 -17.54 -9.70 2.04
CA TRP A 218 -17.64 -8.52 2.89
C TRP A 218 -17.87 -8.82 4.38
N PRO A 219 -18.82 -9.67 4.79
CA PRO A 219 -18.98 -10.04 6.20
C PRO A 219 -17.71 -10.57 6.84
N LYS A 220 -16.91 -11.37 6.10
CA LYS A 220 -15.64 -11.93 6.59
C LYS A 220 -14.59 -10.85 6.80
N VAL A 221 -14.48 -9.89 5.87
CA VAL A 221 -13.60 -8.72 5.99
C VAL A 221 -13.98 -7.90 7.22
N ARG A 222 -15.25 -7.53 7.36
CA ARG A 222 -15.76 -6.74 8.48
C ARG A 222 -15.53 -7.41 9.83
N ASP A 223 -15.85 -8.69 9.94
CA ASP A 223 -15.72 -9.43 11.19
C ASP A 223 -14.26 -9.68 11.55
N HIS A 224 -13.38 -9.75 10.55
CA HIS A 224 -11.94 -9.84 10.80
C HIS A 224 -11.37 -8.52 11.35
N PHE A 225 -11.82 -7.36 10.89
CA PHE A 225 -11.48 -6.08 11.50
C PHE A 225 -11.88 -6.01 12.98
N ARG A 226 -13.10 -6.44 13.31
CA ARG A 226 -13.59 -6.48 14.69
C ARG A 226 -12.73 -7.41 15.56
N ARG A 227 -12.35 -8.57 15.05
CA ARG A 227 -11.49 -9.51 15.76
C ARG A 227 -10.10 -8.95 15.99
N ALA A 228 -9.50 -8.31 14.98
CA ALA A 228 -8.17 -7.69 15.12
C ALA A 228 -8.15 -6.61 16.22
N ALA A 229 -9.16 -5.76 16.28
CA ALA A 229 -9.27 -4.73 17.31
C ALA A 229 -9.50 -5.30 18.71
N ALA A 230 -10.24 -6.42 18.83
CA ALA A 230 -10.61 -7.04 20.11
C ALA A 230 -9.52 -7.94 20.70
N SER A 231 -8.65 -8.52 19.87
CA SER A 231 -7.67 -9.53 20.28
C SER A 231 -6.27 -9.16 19.83
N PRO A 232 -5.53 -8.34 20.59
CA PRO A 232 -4.12 -8.10 20.31
C PRO A 232 -3.32 -9.39 20.50
N GLY A 233 -2.53 -9.76 19.49
CA GLY A 233 -1.74 -10.99 19.52
C GLY A 233 -0.98 -11.17 18.20
N PRO A 234 -1.40 -12.11 17.35
CA PRO A 234 -0.78 -12.31 16.04
C PRO A 234 -0.98 -11.11 15.12
N GLN A 235 -0.19 -11.02 14.06
CA GLN A 235 -0.44 -10.06 13.00
C GLN A 235 -1.71 -10.44 12.23
N TYR A 236 -2.72 -9.61 12.29
CA TYR A 236 -3.91 -9.78 11.49
C TYR A 236 -3.64 -9.35 10.04
N ILE A 237 -4.10 -10.16 9.08
CA ILE A 237 -4.06 -9.83 7.66
C ILE A 237 -5.45 -10.06 7.09
N ASN A 238 -6.02 -9.02 6.52
CA ASN A 238 -7.39 -9.00 6.06
C ASN A 238 -7.46 -8.67 4.57
N PHE A 239 -7.34 -9.69 3.72
CA PHE A 239 -7.45 -9.50 2.28
C PHE A 239 -8.86 -9.04 1.92
N VAL A 240 -8.97 -7.82 1.42
CA VAL A 240 -10.21 -7.28 0.85
C VAL A 240 -10.43 -7.84 -0.55
N SER A 241 -9.35 -8.18 -1.25
CA SER A 241 -9.37 -8.78 -2.58
C SER A 241 -10.06 -10.15 -2.61
N THR A 242 -10.62 -10.50 -3.77
CA THR A 242 -11.17 -11.82 -4.07
C THR A 242 -11.06 -12.13 -5.56
N ALA A 243 -10.97 -13.42 -5.91
CA ALA A 243 -10.90 -13.93 -7.29
C ALA A 243 -12.20 -14.60 -7.73
N ALA A 244 -13.26 -14.54 -6.92
CA ALA A 244 -14.50 -15.29 -7.16
C ALA A 244 -15.30 -14.74 -8.33
N GLY A 245 -15.16 -15.35 -9.50
CA GLY A 245 -16.10 -15.23 -10.63
C GLY A 245 -16.12 -13.89 -11.36
N LEU A 246 -15.39 -12.88 -10.89
CA LEU A 246 -15.31 -11.54 -11.49
C LEU A 246 -13.86 -11.07 -11.58
N PRO A 247 -13.53 -10.18 -12.53
CA PRO A 247 -12.22 -9.55 -12.59
C PRO A 247 -11.86 -8.81 -11.30
N PRO A 248 -10.55 -8.68 -10.96
CA PRO A 248 -10.11 -8.01 -9.74
C PRO A 248 -10.62 -6.57 -9.56
N ASP A 249 -10.66 -5.78 -10.64
CA ASP A 249 -11.19 -4.41 -10.61
C ASP A 249 -12.69 -4.37 -10.27
N TRP A 250 -13.49 -5.28 -10.84
CA TRP A 250 -14.92 -5.36 -10.54
C TRP A 250 -15.21 -5.81 -9.11
N ASN A 251 -14.36 -6.67 -8.56
CA ASN A 251 -14.45 -7.05 -7.15
C ASN A 251 -14.03 -5.88 -6.25
N ALA A 252 -12.96 -5.17 -6.61
CA ALA A 252 -12.48 -3.98 -5.90
C ALA A 252 -13.51 -2.86 -5.88
N ASP A 253 -14.21 -2.60 -7.00
CA ASP A 253 -15.30 -1.62 -7.09
C ASP A 253 -16.46 -1.87 -6.14
N ARG A 254 -16.59 -3.11 -5.65
CA ARG A 254 -17.62 -3.50 -4.68
C ARG A 254 -17.12 -3.48 -3.25
N LEU A 255 -15.92 -4.01 -3.02
CA LEU A 255 -15.37 -4.23 -1.67
C LEU A 255 -14.67 -3.00 -1.11
N ASN A 256 -13.97 -2.23 -1.93
CA ASN A 256 -13.25 -1.04 -1.48
C ASN A 256 -14.18 0.07 -0.96
N PRO A 257 -15.30 0.42 -1.63
CA PRO A 257 -16.27 1.35 -1.06
C PRO A 257 -16.87 0.87 0.27
N GLN A 258 -17.25 -0.41 0.36
CA GLN A 258 -17.78 -1.00 1.60
C GLN A 258 -16.74 -0.92 2.73
N THR A 259 -15.48 -1.18 2.42
CA THR A 259 -14.36 -1.07 3.38
C THR A 259 -14.21 0.37 3.86
N ARG A 260 -14.14 1.35 2.96
CA ARG A 260 -14.06 2.78 3.30
C ARG A 260 -15.24 3.22 4.15
N ASP A 261 -16.45 2.87 3.74
CA ASP A 261 -17.68 3.32 4.38
C ASP A 261 -17.84 2.72 5.78
N PHE A 262 -17.51 1.44 5.95
CA PHE A 262 -17.46 0.80 7.27
C PHE A 262 -16.43 1.49 8.18
N LEU A 263 -15.20 1.68 7.72
CA LEU A 263 -14.14 2.29 8.51
C LEU A 263 -14.47 3.74 8.91
N ASN A 264 -15.26 4.46 8.11
CA ASN A 264 -15.74 5.80 8.44
C ASN A 264 -17.05 5.80 9.24
N SER A 265 -17.65 4.65 9.51
CA SER A 265 -18.94 4.57 10.20
C SER A 265 -18.79 4.57 11.73
N GLY A 266 -19.91 4.81 12.42
CA GLY A 266 -20.00 4.67 13.88
C GLY A 266 -19.72 3.23 14.36
N GLU A 267 -19.94 2.21 13.52
CA GLU A 267 -19.64 0.81 13.86
C GLU A 267 -18.14 0.53 14.02
N ALA A 268 -17.29 1.26 13.31
CA ALA A 268 -15.86 1.16 13.41
C ALA A 268 -15.24 2.20 14.37
N ALA A 269 -16.06 3.06 14.97
CA ALA A 269 -15.57 4.08 15.91
C ALA A 269 -14.83 3.43 17.08
N GLY A 270 -13.59 3.89 17.33
CA GLY A 270 -12.74 3.35 18.39
C GLY A 270 -12.01 2.05 18.08
N LEU A 271 -12.28 1.39 16.94
CA LEU A 271 -11.48 0.25 16.51
C LEU A 271 -10.08 0.74 16.09
N THR A 272 -9.02 0.14 16.62
CA THR A 272 -7.62 0.45 16.25
C THR A 272 -6.81 -0.83 16.13
N GLY A 273 -5.68 -0.76 15.40
CA GLY A 273 -4.82 -1.92 15.25
C GLY A 273 -5.46 -3.03 14.42
N LEU A 274 -6.05 -2.65 13.28
CA LEU A 274 -6.83 -3.56 12.42
C LEU A 274 -5.97 -4.52 11.59
N GLY A 275 -4.63 -4.42 11.73
CA GLY A 275 -3.68 -5.25 11.01
C GLY A 275 -3.41 -4.78 9.58
N ILE A 276 -2.88 -5.66 8.76
CA ILE A 276 -2.56 -5.41 7.36
C ILE A 276 -3.83 -5.58 6.52
N VAL A 277 -4.08 -4.65 5.60
CA VAL A 277 -5.27 -4.60 4.75
C VAL A 277 -4.86 -4.62 3.28
N PRO A 278 -4.60 -5.81 2.69
CA PRO A 278 -4.25 -5.91 1.27
C PRO A 278 -5.49 -5.71 0.39
N MET A 279 -5.36 -4.84 -0.62
CA MET A 279 -6.44 -4.42 -1.52
C MET A 279 -6.01 -4.52 -2.98
N ASP A 280 -6.97 -4.75 -3.87
CA ASP A 280 -6.83 -4.50 -5.29
C ASP A 280 -7.25 -3.05 -5.58
N PHE A 281 -6.58 -2.37 -6.50
CA PHE A 281 -6.90 -1.02 -6.97
C PHE A 281 -7.32 -0.03 -5.86
N PRO A 282 -6.50 0.17 -4.80
CA PRO A 282 -6.87 1.07 -3.70
C PRO A 282 -6.99 2.54 -4.14
N ASP A 283 -6.46 2.89 -5.30
CA ASP A 283 -6.53 4.22 -5.93
C ASP A 283 -7.90 4.55 -6.55
N ALA A 284 -8.67 3.53 -6.91
CA ALA A 284 -9.96 3.72 -7.53
C ALA A 284 -11.01 4.37 -6.60
N VAL A 285 -10.82 4.26 -5.28
CA VAL A 285 -11.79 4.77 -4.29
C VAL A 285 -11.18 5.89 -3.45
N SER A 286 -11.63 7.11 -3.72
CA SER A 286 -11.18 8.29 -2.96
C SER A 286 -11.46 8.15 -1.47
N GLY A 287 -10.46 8.46 -0.65
CA GLY A 287 -10.54 8.42 0.81
C GLY A 287 -10.35 7.04 1.44
N LEU A 288 -10.22 5.96 0.66
CA LEU A 288 -10.04 4.60 1.19
C LEU A 288 -8.79 4.48 2.06
N LEU A 289 -7.62 4.88 1.54
CA LEU A 289 -6.37 4.83 2.31
C LEU A 289 -6.42 5.71 3.56
N GLY A 290 -7.06 6.87 3.46
CA GLY A 290 -7.28 7.74 4.62
C GLY A 290 -8.14 7.08 5.70
N ALA A 291 -9.21 6.38 5.30
CA ALA A 291 -10.05 5.61 6.22
C ALA A 291 -9.26 4.49 6.92
N VAL A 292 -8.44 3.73 6.16
CA VAL A 292 -7.57 2.69 6.74
C VAL A 292 -6.58 3.30 7.73
N LEU A 293 -5.89 4.36 7.37
CA LEU A 293 -4.88 5.02 8.22
C LEU A 293 -5.46 5.65 9.49
N ALA A 294 -6.72 6.07 9.48
CA ALA A 294 -7.40 6.66 10.63
C ALA A 294 -7.57 5.70 11.83
N HIS A 295 -7.43 4.39 11.59
CA HIS A 295 -7.52 3.34 12.62
C HIS A 295 -6.17 2.96 13.24
N ASN A 296 -5.13 3.77 13.04
CA ASN A 296 -3.89 3.62 13.80
C ASN A 296 -4.07 4.20 15.22
N PRO A 297 -3.35 3.66 16.23
CA PRO A 297 -3.37 4.20 17.58
C PRO A 297 -3.01 5.70 17.58
N ALA A 298 -3.70 6.49 18.40
CA ALA A 298 -3.24 7.83 18.73
C ALA A 298 -1.92 7.75 19.52
N ARG A 299 -1.07 8.78 19.40
CA ARG A 299 0.13 8.90 20.23
C ARG A 299 -0.22 8.97 21.71
#